data_7db69f627f1a91297271b7928e67098d
#
_entry.id   7db69f627f1a91297271b7928e67098d
#
_cell.length_a   1.000
_cell.length_b   1.000
_cell.length_c   1.000
_cell.angle_alpha   90.00
_cell.angle_beta   90.00
_cell.angle_gamma   90.00
#
_symmetry.space_group_name_H-M   'P 1'
#
loop_
_entity.id
_entity.type
_entity.pdbx_description
1 polymer ?
#
loop_
_entity_poly.entity_id
_entity_poly.type
_entity_poly.pdbx_seq_one_letter_code
_entity_poly.pdbx_strand_id
1 'polypeptide(L)'
;MKEKSPIFHALTGVKGVYTAQTGKLRCTAYRLSDRSMLLYSPVAGLGDAARESLSILGDVSNLLAPNHYHNKGLAEYFRFFPNANLVCSTTALPRLSKITKLKFGGLGSLENNLPDNTELLEPDGLKTGEIWLQIKNKGEVIWIVTDAFTAQPTAVGEFTQEPLLLGTFPRYGVRDSELFRTWVETKISELAPTIVIPCHGGILKCDNLGKSLSNLLRKTL
;
A
#
# COMPACT_ATOMS: atom_id res chain seq x y z
N MET A 1 -30.45 4.78 16.28
CA MET A 1 -29.34 3.98 15.74
C MET A 1 -28.06 4.72 16.07
N LYS A 2 -27.11 4.11 16.78
CA LYS A 2 -25.80 4.74 16.98
C LYS A 2 -25.09 4.70 15.61
N GLU A 3 -24.76 5.86 15.04
CA GLU A 3 -23.87 5.94 13.88
C GLU A 3 -22.57 5.19 14.23
N LYS A 4 -22.29 4.14 13.50
CA LYS A 4 -21.00 3.45 13.61
C LYS A 4 -19.93 4.41 13.07
N SER A 5 -18.94 4.71 13.86
CA SER A 5 -17.81 5.51 13.42
C SER A 5 -17.16 4.86 12.18
N PRO A 6 -16.80 5.66 11.16
CA PRO A 6 -16.13 5.13 9.97
C PRO A 6 -14.83 4.44 10.37
N ILE A 7 -14.52 3.31 9.73
CA ILE A 7 -13.27 2.59 10.00
C ILE A 7 -12.11 3.03 9.10
N PHE A 8 -12.41 3.68 7.96
CA PHE A 8 -11.39 4.33 7.14
C PHE A 8 -11.22 5.78 7.62
N HIS A 9 -10.06 6.06 8.19
CA HIS A 9 -9.71 7.38 8.73
C HIS A 9 -8.81 8.13 7.75
N ALA A 10 -9.11 9.40 7.51
CA ALA A 10 -8.25 10.27 6.70
C ALA A 10 -6.86 10.37 7.32
N LEU A 11 -5.81 10.26 6.51
CA LEU A 11 -4.46 10.50 6.97
C LEU A 11 -4.24 12.00 7.16
N THR A 12 -3.91 12.41 8.38
CA THR A 12 -3.70 13.81 8.72
C THR A 12 -2.62 14.45 7.84
N GLY A 13 -2.95 15.57 7.22
CA GLY A 13 -2.06 16.33 6.35
C GLY A 13 -1.92 15.77 4.92
N VAL A 14 -2.52 14.62 4.60
CA VAL A 14 -2.44 13.99 3.27
C VAL A 14 -3.83 13.89 2.65
N LYS A 15 -4.09 14.69 1.63
CA LYS A 15 -5.39 14.70 0.95
C LYS A 15 -5.61 13.42 0.13
N GLY A 16 -6.80 12.83 0.26
CA GLY A 16 -7.22 11.71 -0.58
C GLY A 16 -6.70 10.34 -0.12
N VAL A 17 -5.96 10.26 0.98
CA VAL A 17 -5.49 9.01 1.57
C VAL A 17 -6.25 8.71 2.85
N TYR A 18 -6.77 7.48 2.94
CA TYR A 18 -7.51 6.97 4.10
C TYR A 18 -6.98 5.59 4.46
N THR A 19 -6.93 5.27 5.74
CA THR A 19 -6.42 3.98 6.21
C THR A 19 -7.40 3.30 7.15
N ALA A 20 -7.50 1.98 7.04
CA ALA A 20 -8.17 1.11 7.98
C ALA A 20 -7.24 0.00 8.44
N GLN A 21 -7.36 -0.43 9.69
CA GLN A 21 -6.52 -1.46 10.28
C GLN A 21 -7.34 -2.59 10.87
N THR A 22 -6.82 -3.81 10.75
CA THR A 22 -7.27 -4.97 11.53
C THR A 22 -6.05 -5.75 12.03
N GLY A 23 -5.88 -5.80 13.35
CA GLY A 23 -4.66 -6.35 13.94
C GLY A 23 -3.42 -5.57 13.48
N LYS A 24 -2.49 -6.30 12.85
CA LYS A 24 -1.23 -5.72 12.33
C LYS A 24 -1.30 -5.30 10.85
N LEU A 25 -2.45 -5.52 10.19
CA LEU A 25 -2.62 -5.27 8.75
C LEU A 25 -3.35 -3.95 8.50
N ARG A 26 -2.92 -3.25 7.45
CA ARG A 26 -3.54 -2.01 6.97
C ARG A 26 -4.00 -2.15 5.54
N CYS A 27 -5.21 -1.67 5.27
CA CYS A 27 -5.73 -1.34 3.95
C CYS A 27 -5.66 0.17 3.77
N THR A 28 -5.14 0.63 2.63
CA THR A 28 -5.13 2.05 2.29
C THR A 28 -6.09 2.31 1.14
N ALA A 29 -7.01 3.27 1.33
CA ALA A 29 -7.87 3.76 0.27
C ALA A 29 -7.30 5.08 -0.25
N TYR A 30 -7.17 5.19 -1.57
CA TYR A 30 -6.63 6.37 -2.23
C TYR A 30 -7.59 6.89 -3.30
N ARG A 31 -7.80 8.21 -3.32
CA ARG A 31 -8.71 8.87 -4.26
C ARG A 31 -8.04 9.06 -5.61
N LEU A 32 -8.66 8.53 -6.64
CA LEU A 32 -8.23 8.62 -8.03
C LEU A 32 -8.69 9.92 -8.70
N SER A 33 -8.23 10.17 -9.94
CA SER A 33 -8.51 11.37 -10.72
C SER A 33 -10.00 11.57 -11.02
N ASP A 34 -10.72 10.49 -11.29
CA ASP A 34 -12.17 10.46 -11.52
C ASP A 34 -13.01 10.53 -10.24
N ARG A 35 -12.36 10.73 -9.08
CA ARG A 35 -12.92 10.72 -7.72
C ARG A 35 -13.33 9.35 -7.20
N SER A 36 -13.14 8.28 -7.94
CA SER A 36 -13.27 6.92 -7.41
C SER A 36 -12.15 6.57 -6.44
N MET A 37 -12.23 5.39 -5.83
CA MET A 37 -11.27 4.92 -4.83
C MET A 37 -10.49 3.72 -5.33
N LEU A 38 -9.18 3.78 -5.17
CA LEU A 38 -8.30 2.62 -5.18
C LEU A 38 -8.23 2.04 -3.77
N LEU A 39 -8.40 0.73 -3.62
CA LEU A 39 -8.01 0.02 -2.39
C LEU A 39 -6.68 -0.69 -2.59
N TYR A 40 -5.68 -0.23 -1.88
CA TYR A 40 -4.36 -0.82 -1.81
C TYR A 40 -4.32 -1.84 -0.67
N SER A 41 -4.01 -3.10 -0.98
CA SER A 41 -3.98 -4.19 0.00
C SER A 41 -5.31 -4.38 0.75
N PRO A 42 -6.40 -4.81 0.09
CA PRO A 42 -7.64 -5.15 0.77
C PRO A 42 -7.43 -6.17 1.88
N VAL A 43 -7.81 -5.84 3.11
CA VAL A 43 -7.58 -6.67 4.30
C VAL A 43 -8.88 -7.34 4.73
N ALA A 44 -8.85 -8.67 4.87
CA ALA A 44 -10.01 -9.46 5.31
C ALA A 44 -10.43 -9.15 6.75
N GLY A 45 -11.72 -9.33 7.04
CA GLY A 45 -12.27 -9.25 8.39
C GLY A 45 -12.74 -7.87 8.83
N LEU A 46 -12.74 -6.87 7.93
CA LEU A 46 -13.37 -5.55 8.17
C LEU A 46 -14.84 -5.53 7.79
N GLY A 47 -15.30 -6.45 6.95
CA GLY A 47 -16.70 -6.74 6.65
C GLY A 47 -17.52 -5.54 6.15
N ASP A 48 -18.80 -5.54 6.54
CA ASP A 48 -19.75 -4.49 6.16
C ASP A 48 -19.34 -3.09 6.65
N ALA A 49 -18.63 -3.00 7.78
CA ALA A 49 -18.13 -1.71 8.27
C ALA A 49 -17.15 -1.05 7.28
N ALA A 50 -16.31 -1.85 6.59
CA ALA A 50 -15.46 -1.34 5.51
C ALA A 50 -16.29 -0.85 4.33
N ARG A 51 -17.29 -1.63 3.91
CA ARG A 51 -18.18 -1.27 2.82
C ARG A 51 -18.92 0.03 3.09
N GLU A 52 -19.53 0.15 4.27
CA GLU A 52 -20.25 1.35 4.71
C GLU A 52 -19.32 2.58 4.75
N SER A 53 -18.13 2.43 5.33
CA SER A 53 -17.14 3.52 5.40
C SER A 53 -16.64 3.96 4.02
N LEU A 54 -16.41 3.02 3.11
CA LEU A 54 -15.93 3.33 1.74
C LEU A 54 -17.02 3.96 0.89
N SER A 55 -18.30 3.58 1.06
CA SER A 55 -19.40 4.18 0.30
C SER A 55 -19.57 5.68 0.54
N ILE A 56 -19.13 6.17 1.71
CA ILE A 56 -19.12 7.60 2.03
C ILE A 56 -17.96 8.32 1.29
N LEU A 57 -16.85 7.59 1.04
CA LEU A 57 -15.67 8.17 0.40
C LEU A 57 -15.84 8.26 -1.12
N GLY A 58 -16.53 7.33 -1.75
CA GLY A 58 -16.77 7.26 -3.20
C GLY A 58 -16.82 5.83 -3.70
N ASP A 59 -17.07 5.66 -5.00
CA ASP A 59 -17.13 4.35 -5.64
C ASP A 59 -15.74 3.72 -5.67
N VAL A 60 -15.65 2.44 -5.30
CA VAL A 60 -14.40 1.68 -5.41
C VAL A 60 -14.26 1.14 -6.82
N SER A 61 -13.29 1.65 -7.56
CA SER A 61 -13.05 1.26 -8.97
C SER A 61 -11.88 0.29 -9.16
N ASN A 62 -10.95 0.23 -8.19
CA ASN A 62 -9.78 -0.65 -8.28
C ASN A 62 -9.45 -1.30 -6.94
N LEU A 63 -9.17 -2.60 -6.98
CA LEU A 63 -8.64 -3.40 -5.89
C LEU A 63 -7.24 -3.86 -6.26
N LEU A 64 -6.21 -3.27 -5.69
CA LEU A 64 -4.81 -3.62 -5.95
C LEU A 64 -4.34 -4.68 -4.97
N ALA A 65 -3.94 -5.84 -5.51
CA ALA A 65 -3.11 -6.80 -4.81
C ALA A 65 -1.63 -6.37 -4.97
N PRO A 66 -1.05 -5.67 -3.98
CA PRO A 66 0.25 -5.01 -4.16
C PRO A 66 1.43 -6.00 -4.17
N ASN A 67 1.20 -7.26 -3.86
CA ASN A 67 2.07 -8.40 -4.11
C ASN A 67 1.27 -9.71 -4.01
N HIS A 68 1.88 -10.84 -4.31
CA HIS A 68 1.18 -12.12 -4.36
C HIS A 68 0.80 -12.71 -2.98
N TYR A 69 1.25 -12.14 -1.86
CA TYR A 69 0.86 -12.55 -0.51
C TYR A 69 -0.35 -11.77 0.02
N HIS A 70 -0.60 -10.55 -0.48
CA HIS A 70 -1.70 -9.70 -0.08
C HIS A 70 -2.98 -10.04 -0.85
N ASN A 71 -3.54 -11.23 -0.58
CA ASN A 71 -4.66 -11.79 -1.35
C ASN A 71 -5.90 -12.14 -0.51
N LYS A 72 -5.81 -12.20 0.81
CA LYS A 72 -6.87 -12.75 1.68
C LYS A 72 -8.16 -11.92 1.68
N GLY A 73 -8.07 -10.60 1.54
CA GLY A 73 -9.23 -9.71 1.51
C GLY A 73 -9.88 -9.58 0.13
N LEU A 74 -9.19 -9.96 -0.95
CA LEU A 74 -9.63 -9.66 -2.31
C LEU A 74 -11.02 -10.21 -2.63
N ALA A 75 -11.32 -11.46 -2.28
CA ALA A 75 -12.61 -12.07 -2.55
C ALA A 75 -13.76 -11.41 -1.78
N GLU A 76 -13.49 -10.96 -0.53
CA GLU A 76 -14.45 -10.24 0.29
C GLU A 76 -14.80 -8.90 -0.33
N TYR A 77 -13.78 -8.09 -0.67
CA TYR A 77 -14.00 -6.77 -1.27
C TYR A 77 -14.53 -6.84 -2.70
N PHE A 78 -14.16 -7.83 -3.48
CA PHE A 78 -14.73 -8.01 -4.82
C PHE A 78 -16.22 -8.35 -4.80
N ARG A 79 -16.70 -9.03 -3.74
CA ARG A 79 -18.16 -9.20 -3.54
C ARG A 79 -18.87 -7.90 -3.18
N PHE A 80 -18.21 -7.01 -2.43
CA PHE A 80 -18.76 -5.70 -2.09
C PHE A 80 -18.75 -4.74 -3.28
N PHE A 81 -17.73 -4.84 -4.13
CA PHE A 81 -17.47 -3.95 -5.27
C PHE A 81 -17.25 -4.77 -6.55
N PRO A 82 -18.30 -5.43 -7.08
CA PRO A 82 -18.17 -6.37 -8.20
C PRO A 82 -17.76 -5.71 -9.53
N ASN A 83 -17.93 -4.40 -9.64
CA ASN A 83 -17.50 -3.60 -10.79
C ASN A 83 -16.07 -3.08 -10.68
N ALA A 84 -15.39 -3.30 -9.54
CA ALA A 84 -14.01 -2.88 -9.37
C ALA A 84 -13.05 -3.78 -10.17
N ASN A 85 -12.04 -3.15 -10.78
CA ASN A 85 -10.96 -3.87 -11.43
C ASN A 85 -10.03 -4.48 -10.38
N LEU A 86 -9.80 -5.79 -10.46
CA LEU A 86 -8.72 -6.45 -9.73
C LEU A 86 -7.42 -6.25 -10.48
N VAL A 87 -6.44 -5.59 -9.88
CA VAL A 87 -5.17 -5.27 -10.53
C VAL A 87 -3.97 -5.79 -9.73
N CYS A 88 -2.93 -6.21 -10.42
CA CYS A 88 -1.66 -6.63 -9.83
C CYS A 88 -0.53 -6.52 -10.86
N SER A 89 0.73 -6.66 -10.39
CA SER A 89 1.88 -6.79 -11.29
C SER A 89 1.85 -8.10 -12.08
N THR A 90 2.55 -8.12 -13.20
CA THR A 90 2.75 -9.35 -14.02
C THR A 90 3.46 -10.45 -13.22
N THR A 91 4.39 -10.09 -12.35
CA THR A 91 5.12 -11.02 -11.48
C THR A 91 4.21 -11.67 -10.43
N ALA A 92 3.25 -10.93 -9.85
CA ALA A 92 2.33 -11.45 -8.84
C ALA A 92 1.18 -12.29 -9.45
N LEU A 93 0.81 -12.03 -10.70
CA LEU A 93 -0.38 -12.57 -11.38
C LEU A 93 -0.50 -14.10 -11.32
N PRO A 94 0.53 -14.91 -11.65
CA PRO A 94 0.38 -16.36 -11.71
C PRO A 94 -0.03 -16.97 -10.36
N ARG A 95 0.58 -16.49 -9.28
CA ARG A 95 0.28 -16.98 -7.93
C ARG A 95 -1.08 -16.48 -7.44
N LEU A 96 -1.41 -15.22 -7.67
CA LEU A 96 -2.70 -14.64 -7.30
C LEU A 96 -3.86 -15.36 -7.99
N SER A 97 -3.80 -15.53 -9.30
CA SER A 97 -4.83 -16.25 -10.06
C SER A 97 -5.00 -17.70 -9.60
N LYS A 98 -3.88 -18.38 -9.30
CA LYS A 98 -3.92 -19.76 -8.79
C LYS A 98 -4.60 -19.88 -7.42
N ILE A 99 -4.31 -18.95 -6.49
CA ILE A 99 -4.79 -19.02 -5.10
C ILE A 99 -6.23 -18.50 -4.99
N THR A 100 -6.53 -17.35 -5.61
CA THR A 100 -7.83 -16.67 -5.43
C THR A 100 -8.89 -17.15 -6.39
N LYS A 101 -8.49 -17.72 -7.55
CA LYS A 101 -9.36 -18.06 -8.69
C LYS A 101 -10.06 -16.83 -9.30
N LEU A 102 -9.60 -15.61 -8.95
CA LEU A 102 -10.10 -14.36 -9.50
C LEU A 102 -9.34 -14.00 -10.78
N LYS A 103 -9.99 -13.20 -11.64
CA LYS A 103 -9.36 -12.65 -12.84
C LYS A 103 -8.77 -11.29 -12.53
N PHE A 104 -7.50 -11.12 -12.79
CA PHE A 104 -6.79 -9.86 -12.62
C PHE A 104 -6.51 -9.21 -13.97
N GLY A 105 -6.64 -7.89 -14.05
CA GLY A 105 -6.07 -7.07 -15.09
C GLY A 105 -4.63 -6.66 -14.75
N GLY A 106 -3.94 -6.09 -15.72
CA GLY A 106 -2.67 -5.40 -15.50
C GLY A 106 -2.87 -4.03 -14.85
N LEU A 107 -1.77 -3.33 -14.59
CA LEU A 107 -1.78 -2.03 -13.92
C LEU A 107 -2.28 -0.88 -14.80
N GLY A 108 -2.30 -1.02 -16.14
CA GLY A 108 -2.59 0.06 -17.07
C GLY A 108 -3.93 0.79 -16.85
N SER A 109 -5.00 0.06 -16.45
CA SER A 109 -6.28 0.71 -16.13
C SER A 109 -6.20 1.59 -14.88
N LEU A 110 -5.37 1.21 -13.92
CA LEU A 110 -5.10 2.00 -12.72
C LEU A 110 -4.20 3.19 -13.06
N GLU A 111 -3.12 2.98 -13.79
CA GLU A 111 -2.16 4.01 -14.20
C GLU A 111 -2.84 5.17 -14.93
N ASN A 112 -3.76 4.87 -15.85
CA ASN A 112 -4.52 5.87 -16.60
C ASN A 112 -5.47 6.70 -15.73
N ASN A 113 -5.75 6.29 -14.50
CA ASN A 113 -6.66 6.98 -13.57
C ASN A 113 -5.95 7.54 -12.32
N LEU A 114 -4.63 7.40 -12.26
CA LEU A 114 -3.85 8.04 -11.19
C LEU A 114 -3.86 9.56 -11.34
N PRO A 115 -3.92 10.32 -10.24
CA PRO A 115 -3.62 11.76 -10.27
C PRO A 115 -2.20 12.04 -10.79
N ASP A 116 -1.99 13.16 -11.47
CA ASP A 116 -0.70 13.58 -12.07
C ASP A 116 0.48 13.58 -11.06
N ASN A 117 0.17 13.72 -9.78
CA ASN A 117 1.13 13.73 -8.69
C ASN A 117 1.40 12.33 -8.09
N THR A 118 0.95 11.26 -8.76
CA THR A 118 1.02 9.88 -8.25
C THR A 118 1.59 8.96 -9.32
N GLU A 119 2.45 8.04 -8.90
CA GLU A 119 3.01 7.00 -9.76
C GLU A 119 3.04 5.64 -9.06
N LEU A 120 2.98 4.57 -9.85
CA LEU A 120 3.26 3.21 -9.40
C LEU A 120 4.75 2.95 -9.55
N LEU A 121 5.33 2.32 -8.54
CA LEU A 121 6.72 1.90 -8.53
C LEU A 121 6.78 0.37 -8.39
N GLU A 122 7.56 -0.28 -9.24
CA GLU A 122 7.87 -1.71 -9.15
C GLU A 122 9.32 -1.86 -8.68
N PRO A 123 9.56 -2.19 -7.39
CA PRO A 123 10.92 -2.33 -6.88
C PRO A 123 11.68 -3.48 -7.52
N ASP A 124 12.88 -3.19 -8.03
CA ASP A 124 13.80 -4.21 -8.51
C ASP A 124 14.30 -5.12 -7.38
N GLY A 125 14.78 -6.31 -7.73
CA GLY A 125 15.34 -7.26 -6.77
C GLY A 125 14.31 -8.02 -5.92
N LEU A 126 13.01 -7.77 -6.09
CA LEU A 126 11.94 -8.50 -5.40
C LEU A 126 11.37 -9.65 -6.25
N LYS A 127 10.89 -10.70 -5.58
CA LYS A 127 10.28 -11.88 -6.22
C LYS A 127 8.78 -11.98 -6.05
N THR A 128 8.18 -11.05 -5.32
CA THR A 128 6.76 -11.08 -4.94
C THR A 128 5.87 -10.28 -5.89
N GLY A 129 6.48 -9.50 -6.80
CA GLY A 129 5.77 -8.56 -7.66
C GLY A 129 5.15 -7.42 -6.87
N GLU A 130 5.93 -6.87 -5.93
CA GLU A 130 5.49 -5.78 -5.07
C GLU A 130 5.32 -4.49 -5.87
N ILE A 131 4.23 -3.79 -5.61
CA ILE A 131 3.90 -2.48 -6.18
C ILE A 131 3.84 -1.48 -5.06
N TRP A 132 4.52 -0.35 -5.20
CA TRP A 132 4.35 0.81 -4.31
C TRP A 132 3.60 1.94 -5.01
N LEU A 133 2.94 2.80 -4.24
CA LEU A 133 2.50 4.10 -4.73
C LEU A 133 3.41 5.19 -4.19
N GLN A 134 3.88 6.08 -5.06
CA GLN A 134 4.50 7.33 -4.68
C GLN A 134 3.53 8.48 -4.96
N ILE A 135 3.25 9.29 -3.94
CA ILE A 135 2.33 10.43 -4.01
C ILE A 135 3.07 11.69 -3.59
N LYS A 136 2.99 12.74 -4.41
CA LYS A 136 3.51 14.08 -4.09
C LYS A 136 2.35 14.94 -3.59
N ASN A 137 2.40 15.44 -2.36
CA ASN A 137 1.30 16.21 -1.78
C ASN A 137 1.82 17.37 -0.91
N LYS A 138 1.71 18.60 -1.41
CA LYS A 138 2.03 19.83 -0.67
C LYS A 138 3.38 19.82 0.07
N GLY A 139 4.43 19.39 -0.61
CA GLY A 139 5.78 19.29 -0.04
C GLY A 139 6.08 17.98 0.70
N GLU A 140 5.09 17.12 0.90
CA GLU A 140 5.28 15.76 1.39
C GLU A 140 5.42 14.78 0.23
N VAL A 141 6.28 13.79 0.39
CA VAL A 141 6.42 12.63 -0.50
C VAL A 141 6.01 11.40 0.28
N ILE A 142 4.94 10.74 -0.18
CA ILE A 142 4.36 9.60 0.52
C ILE A 142 4.65 8.35 -0.29
N TRP A 143 5.21 7.33 0.35
CA TRP A 143 5.28 5.99 -0.19
C TRP A 143 4.25 5.09 0.52
N ILE A 144 3.36 4.46 -0.25
CA ILE A 144 2.53 3.37 0.24
C ILE A 144 3.20 2.09 -0.19
N VAL A 145 3.64 1.29 0.80
CA VAL A 145 4.45 0.08 0.58
C VAL A 145 3.79 -1.15 1.20
N THR A 146 4.24 -2.33 0.81
CA THR A 146 3.65 -3.58 1.27
C THR A 146 4.47 -4.19 2.42
N ASP A 147 5.42 -5.05 2.07
CA ASP A 147 6.16 -5.89 3.02
C ASP A 147 7.58 -5.39 3.30
N ALA A 148 8.11 -4.52 2.43
CA ALA A 148 9.52 -4.10 2.51
C ALA A 148 9.82 -3.35 3.82
N PHE A 149 8.94 -2.43 4.20
CA PHE A 149 9.11 -1.62 5.40
C PHE A 149 7.94 -1.82 6.35
N THR A 150 8.23 -1.68 7.63
CA THR A 150 7.25 -1.69 8.73
C THR A 150 7.72 -0.75 9.83
N ALA A 151 6.95 -0.65 10.89
CA ALA A 151 7.31 0.05 12.11
C ALA A 151 6.53 -0.51 13.30
N GLN A 152 6.90 -0.12 14.51
CA GLN A 152 6.11 -0.45 15.70
C GLN A 152 4.67 0.08 15.51
N PRO A 153 3.65 -0.73 15.88
CA PRO A 153 2.26 -0.27 15.81
C PRO A 153 2.02 1.00 16.62
N THR A 154 1.23 1.91 16.07
CA THR A 154 0.78 3.14 16.72
C THR A 154 -0.74 3.19 16.79
N ALA A 155 -1.29 4.10 17.58
CA ALA A 155 -2.71 4.40 17.53
C ALA A 155 -3.12 5.01 16.16
N VAL A 156 -4.42 4.96 15.85
CA VAL A 156 -4.94 5.53 14.61
C VAL A 156 -4.64 7.03 14.55
N GLY A 157 -4.03 7.48 13.45
CA GLY A 157 -3.65 8.88 13.24
C GLY A 157 -2.29 9.30 13.81
N GLU A 158 -1.61 8.41 14.53
CA GLU A 158 -0.27 8.65 15.04
C GLU A 158 0.81 8.17 14.06
N PHE A 159 1.97 8.85 14.12
CA PHE A 159 3.17 8.50 13.36
C PHE A 159 4.26 7.96 14.29
N THR A 160 5.14 7.14 13.71
CA THR A 160 6.38 6.69 14.36
C THR A 160 7.59 7.11 13.53
N GLN A 161 8.78 7.10 14.11
CA GLN A 161 9.98 7.60 13.45
C GLN A 161 10.97 6.52 13.04
N GLU A 162 10.88 5.33 13.65
CA GLU A 162 11.87 4.26 13.46
C GLU A 162 11.39 3.23 12.43
N PRO A 163 11.99 3.20 11.22
CA PRO A 163 11.68 2.17 10.25
C PRO A 163 12.31 0.82 10.65
N LEU A 164 11.57 -0.24 10.36
CA LEU A 164 12.00 -1.62 10.51
C LEU A 164 11.78 -2.36 9.18
N LEU A 165 12.53 -3.43 8.95
CA LEU A 165 12.14 -4.43 7.95
C LEU A 165 11.11 -5.38 8.56
N LEU A 166 10.11 -5.77 7.80
CA LEU A 166 9.25 -6.87 8.20
C LEU A 166 10.10 -8.14 8.30
N GLY A 167 10.13 -8.80 9.47
CA GLY A 167 11.07 -9.89 9.75
C GLY A 167 11.04 -11.06 8.75
N THR A 168 9.91 -11.23 8.05
CA THR A 168 9.77 -12.26 7.01
C THR A 168 10.20 -11.78 5.61
N PHE A 169 10.34 -10.46 5.41
CA PHE A 169 10.58 -9.86 4.11
C PHE A 169 11.91 -10.30 3.45
N PRO A 170 13.06 -10.34 4.14
CA PRO A 170 14.31 -10.78 3.49
C PRO A 170 14.18 -12.17 2.87
N ARG A 171 13.53 -13.11 3.58
CA ARG A 171 13.37 -14.49 3.11
C ARG A 171 12.32 -14.62 2.00
N TYR A 172 11.18 -13.97 2.13
CA TYR A 172 10.02 -14.20 1.27
C TYR A 172 9.84 -13.13 0.19
N GLY A 173 10.35 -11.93 0.38
CA GLY A 173 10.24 -10.80 -0.57
C GLY A 173 11.43 -10.65 -1.50
N VAL A 174 12.64 -10.77 -0.96
CA VAL A 174 13.88 -10.45 -1.68
C VAL A 174 14.38 -11.62 -2.53
N ARG A 175 14.75 -11.34 -3.78
CA ARG A 175 15.47 -12.21 -4.69
C ARG A 175 16.94 -11.80 -4.79
N ASP A 176 17.19 -10.48 -4.88
CA ASP A 176 18.52 -9.88 -4.99
C ASP A 176 18.58 -8.65 -4.08
N SER A 177 19.32 -8.77 -2.98
CA SER A 177 19.41 -7.73 -1.95
C SER A 177 20.14 -6.48 -2.44
N GLU A 178 21.18 -6.66 -3.24
CA GLU A 178 21.97 -5.54 -3.75
C GLU A 178 21.17 -4.73 -4.77
N LEU A 179 20.48 -5.41 -5.68
CA LEU A 179 19.62 -4.77 -6.66
C LEU A 179 18.48 -4.00 -5.99
N PHE A 180 17.81 -4.61 -5.00
CA PHE A 180 16.72 -3.96 -4.26
C PHE A 180 17.24 -2.73 -3.49
N ARG A 181 18.37 -2.86 -2.77
CA ARG A 181 18.97 -1.75 -2.04
C ARG A 181 19.32 -0.59 -2.98
N THR A 182 20.02 -0.88 -4.08
CA THR A 182 20.43 0.11 -5.08
C THR A 182 19.20 0.82 -5.67
N TRP A 183 18.15 0.08 -6.00
CA TRP A 183 16.91 0.64 -6.52
C TRP A 183 16.27 1.62 -5.51
N VAL A 184 16.14 1.21 -4.24
CA VAL A 184 15.57 2.07 -3.18
C VAL A 184 16.42 3.32 -2.97
N GLU A 185 17.76 3.19 -2.91
CA GLU A 185 18.67 4.33 -2.74
C GLU A 185 18.58 5.30 -3.93
N THR A 186 18.43 4.80 -5.14
CA THR A 186 18.21 5.61 -6.34
C THR A 186 16.89 6.40 -6.21
N LYS A 187 15.78 5.74 -5.83
CA LYS A 187 14.50 6.42 -5.63
C LYS A 187 14.54 7.47 -4.53
N ILE A 188 15.27 7.22 -3.45
CA ILE A 188 15.50 8.19 -2.38
C ILE A 188 16.33 9.39 -2.89
N SER A 189 17.31 9.17 -3.74
CA SER A 189 18.13 10.25 -4.31
C SER A 189 17.36 11.12 -5.29
N GLU A 190 16.42 10.52 -6.04
CA GLU A 190 15.52 11.23 -6.95
C GLU A 190 14.48 12.05 -6.17
N LEU A 191 13.81 11.42 -5.20
CA LEU A 191 12.75 12.04 -4.41
C LEU A 191 12.53 11.27 -3.10
N ALA A 192 13.16 11.72 -2.02
CA ALA A 192 13.10 11.05 -0.73
C ALA A 192 11.69 11.10 -0.12
N PRO A 193 11.17 9.97 0.42
CA PRO A 193 9.90 9.98 1.14
C PRO A 193 10.01 10.72 2.46
N THR A 194 8.95 11.45 2.81
CA THR A 194 8.74 12.07 4.12
C THR A 194 7.76 11.28 4.97
N ILE A 195 6.91 10.48 4.31
CA ILE A 195 5.95 9.58 4.95
C ILE A 195 6.02 8.21 4.27
N VAL A 196 6.03 7.14 5.06
CA VAL A 196 5.84 5.76 4.54
C VAL A 196 4.64 5.13 5.23
N ILE A 197 3.71 4.62 4.42
CA ILE A 197 2.49 3.92 4.85
C ILE A 197 2.65 2.44 4.52
N PRO A 198 3.11 1.61 5.47
CA PRO A 198 3.26 0.19 5.23
C PRO A 198 1.92 -0.55 5.41
N CYS A 199 1.78 -1.72 4.78
CA CYS A 199 0.67 -2.63 5.05
C CYS A 199 0.76 -3.30 6.43
N HIS A 200 1.89 -3.20 7.10
CA HIS A 200 2.14 -3.77 8.42
C HIS A 200 2.67 -2.71 9.40
N GLY A 201 2.15 -2.68 10.63
CA GLY A 201 2.66 -1.80 11.69
C GLY A 201 2.26 -0.33 11.57
N GLY A 202 3.04 0.57 12.18
CA GLY A 202 2.81 2.00 12.25
C GLY A 202 3.12 2.75 10.96
N ILE A 203 2.60 3.97 10.81
CA ILE A 203 2.92 4.88 9.71
C ILE A 203 4.17 5.68 10.10
N LEU A 204 5.16 5.71 9.22
CA LEU A 204 6.42 6.39 9.43
C LEU A 204 6.32 7.85 8.97
N LYS A 205 6.79 8.76 9.83
CA LYS A 205 7.02 10.17 9.47
C LYS A 205 8.15 10.72 10.34
N CYS A 206 9.26 11.11 9.72
CA CYS A 206 10.35 11.78 10.42
C CYS A 206 11.19 12.61 9.43
N ASP A 207 11.94 13.55 9.97
CA ASP A 207 12.96 14.24 9.22
C ASP A 207 14.03 13.24 8.76
N ASN A 208 14.47 13.35 7.50
CA ASN A 208 15.45 12.44 6.91
C ASN A 208 15.00 10.96 6.83
N LEU A 209 13.71 10.69 6.65
CA LEU A 209 13.19 9.32 6.55
C LEU A 209 13.92 8.50 5.47
N GLY A 210 14.18 9.08 4.29
CA GLY A 210 14.95 8.42 3.23
C GLY A 210 16.31 7.91 3.71
N LYS A 211 17.06 8.73 4.48
CA LYS A 211 18.35 8.32 5.05
C LYS A 211 18.19 7.16 6.04
N SER A 212 17.13 7.20 6.86
CA SER A 212 16.84 6.13 7.82
C SER A 212 16.53 4.81 7.12
N LEU A 213 15.76 4.85 6.01
CA LEU A 213 15.47 3.68 5.18
C LEU A 213 16.74 3.11 4.53
N SER A 214 17.59 3.95 3.93
CA SER A 214 18.88 3.51 3.34
C SER A 214 19.77 2.85 4.37
N ASN A 215 19.92 3.46 5.54
CA ASN A 215 20.72 2.89 6.63
C ASN A 215 20.17 1.55 7.13
N LEU A 216 18.85 1.42 7.22
CA LEU A 216 18.19 0.16 7.58
C LEU A 216 18.52 -0.94 6.56
N LEU A 217 18.39 -0.66 5.27
CA LEU A 217 18.69 -1.63 4.21
C LEU A 217 20.15 -2.06 4.23
N ARG A 218 21.08 -1.11 4.34
CA ARG A 218 22.54 -1.43 4.42
C ARG A 218 22.91 -2.28 5.62
N LYS A 219 22.16 -2.18 6.72
CA LYS A 219 22.39 -2.95 7.94
C LYS A 219 21.80 -4.35 7.88
N THR A 220 20.73 -4.54 7.10
CA THR A 220 19.88 -5.74 7.20
C THR A 220 19.85 -6.60 5.94
N LEU A 221 20.22 -6.06 4.79
CA LEU A 221 20.31 -6.70 3.49
C LEU A 221 21.72 -6.59 2.88
#